data_25710c37aa754dd11b9740d5ddfdc948
#
_entry.id   25710c37aa754dd11b9740d5ddfdc948
#
_cell.length_a   1.000
_cell.length_b   1.000
_cell.length_c   1.000
_cell.angle_alpha   90.00
_cell.angle_beta   90.00
_cell.angle_gamma   90.00
#
_symmetry.space_group_name_H-M   'P 1'
#
loop_
_entity.id
_entity.type
_entity.pdbx_description
1 polymer ?
#
loop_
_entity_poly.entity_id
_entity_poly.type
_entity_poly.pdbx_seq_one_letter_code
_entity_poly.pdbx_strand_id
1 'polypeptide(L)'
;MELAVWDLPAPSREFMLGPQILISPGTVTLRWDFAGESGGYEWSSAQFAGVEAVRFTAHDSCTPEQVRPYDRVVEIQPSDLVPDLRAAGPRFLQHFRIYFDEAGCLDVVAEEFLPPRAARE
;
A
#
# COMPACT_ATOMS: atom_id res chain seq x y z
N MET A 1 -15.59 6.92 -0.49
CA MET A 1 -15.05 7.28 -1.80
C MET A 1 -13.58 6.93 -1.86
N GLU A 2 -13.14 6.43 -3.00
CA GLU A 2 -11.74 6.09 -3.22
C GLU A 2 -11.16 7.10 -4.20
N LEU A 3 -10.01 7.67 -3.84
CA LEU A 3 -9.30 8.58 -4.71
C LEU A 3 -8.03 7.87 -5.18
N ALA A 4 -7.84 7.77 -6.48
CA ALA A 4 -6.67 7.09 -7.05
C ALA A 4 -5.40 7.83 -6.67
N VAL A 5 -4.39 7.09 -6.20
CA VAL A 5 -3.10 7.64 -5.83
C VAL A 5 -2.01 7.10 -6.74
N TRP A 6 -1.97 5.78 -6.96
CA TRP A 6 -0.87 5.19 -7.71
C TRP A 6 -1.24 3.77 -8.13
N ASP A 7 -0.86 3.39 -9.33
CA ASP A 7 -1.08 2.03 -9.82
C ASP A 7 0.20 1.23 -9.70
N LEU A 8 0.05 -0.01 -9.21
CA LEU A 8 1.17 -0.94 -9.12
C LEU A 8 1.66 -1.23 -10.54
N PRO A 9 2.98 -1.12 -10.79
CA PRO A 9 3.48 -1.26 -12.17
C PRO A 9 3.50 -2.69 -12.68
N ALA A 10 3.32 -3.69 -11.80
CA ALA A 10 3.29 -5.09 -12.21
C ALA A 10 2.12 -5.75 -11.49
N PRO A 11 1.44 -6.72 -12.14
CA PRO A 11 0.29 -7.38 -11.51
C PRO A 11 0.73 -8.18 -10.30
N SER A 12 0.03 -8.03 -9.18
CA SER A 12 0.39 -8.76 -7.97
C SER A 12 0.22 -10.26 -8.13
N ARG A 13 -0.66 -10.71 -9.03
CA ARG A 13 -0.84 -12.14 -9.26
C ARG A 13 0.39 -12.79 -9.88
N GLU A 14 1.34 -11.99 -10.38
CA GLU A 14 2.57 -12.50 -10.99
C GLU A 14 3.77 -12.40 -10.08
N PHE A 15 3.61 -11.92 -8.87
CA PHE A 15 4.72 -11.86 -7.92
C PHE A 15 5.16 -13.28 -7.57
N MET A 16 6.48 -13.46 -7.42
CA MET A 16 7.02 -14.75 -6.99
C MET A 16 7.09 -14.85 -5.48
N LEU A 17 7.68 -13.86 -4.85
CA LEU A 17 7.91 -13.86 -3.41
C LEU A 17 7.22 -12.69 -2.72
N GLY A 18 6.79 -11.70 -3.46
CA GLY A 18 6.08 -10.55 -2.90
C GLY A 18 4.60 -10.80 -2.83
N PRO A 19 3.86 -9.87 -2.26
CA PRO A 19 4.40 -8.64 -1.69
C PRO A 19 5.02 -8.88 -0.33
N GLN A 20 5.97 -8.02 0.02
CA GLN A 20 6.52 -7.98 1.37
C GLN A 20 6.16 -6.63 1.98
N ILE A 21 5.73 -6.67 3.24
CA ILE A 21 5.33 -5.47 3.96
C ILE A 21 6.27 -5.36 5.16
N LEU A 22 7.09 -4.31 5.15
CA LEU A 22 8.08 -4.10 6.19
C LEU A 22 7.66 -2.90 7.02
N ILE A 23 7.49 -3.10 8.32
CA ILE A 23 6.99 -2.08 9.21
C ILE A 23 8.12 -1.65 10.13
N SER A 24 8.41 -0.35 10.14
CA SER A 24 9.35 0.28 11.04
C SER A 24 8.67 1.47 11.67
N PRO A 25 9.17 1.98 12.81
CA PRO A 25 8.55 3.17 13.40
C PRO A 25 8.46 4.29 12.38
N GLY A 26 7.25 4.75 12.11
CA GLY A 26 6.99 5.86 11.21
C GLY A 26 7.04 5.54 9.73
N THR A 27 7.34 4.29 9.34
CA THR A 27 7.49 3.94 7.92
C THR A 27 6.93 2.56 7.64
N VAL A 28 6.23 2.42 6.51
CA VAL A 28 5.86 1.12 5.96
C VAL A 28 6.42 1.03 4.57
N THR A 29 7.16 -0.03 4.28
CA THR A 29 7.74 -0.27 2.97
C THR A 29 7.04 -1.45 2.31
N LEU A 30 6.55 -1.23 1.10
CA LEU A 30 6.04 -2.29 0.25
C LEU A 30 7.15 -2.73 -0.68
N ARG A 31 7.38 -4.02 -0.78
CA ARG A 31 8.34 -4.56 -1.74
C ARG A 31 7.65 -5.63 -2.57
N TRP A 32 7.99 -5.66 -3.83
CA TRP A 32 7.46 -6.71 -4.72
C TRP A 32 8.51 -7.08 -5.74
N ASP A 33 8.39 -8.32 -6.25
CA ASP A 33 9.28 -8.82 -7.27
C ASP A 33 8.52 -8.92 -8.58
N PHE A 34 9.25 -8.77 -9.67
CA PHE A 34 8.65 -8.79 -10.99
C PHE A 34 9.67 -9.31 -11.99
N ALA A 35 9.17 -9.82 -13.13
CA ALA A 35 10.03 -10.33 -14.18
C ALA A 35 10.74 -9.15 -14.85
N GLY A 36 12.08 -9.16 -14.77
CA GLY A 36 12.87 -8.14 -15.43
C GLY A 36 13.11 -8.47 -16.89
N GLU A 37 13.62 -7.49 -17.61
CA GLU A 37 13.86 -7.64 -19.04
C GLU A 37 14.95 -8.64 -19.34
N SER A 38 15.85 -8.85 -18.39
CA SER A 38 16.97 -9.78 -18.59
C SER A 38 16.61 -11.22 -18.28
N GLY A 39 15.36 -11.50 -17.94
CA GLY A 39 14.89 -12.85 -17.67
C GLY A 39 14.93 -13.26 -16.21
N GLY A 40 15.55 -12.48 -15.34
CA GLY A 40 15.54 -12.74 -13.92
C GLY A 40 14.44 -11.94 -13.24
N TYR A 41 14.31 -12.11 -11.93
CA TYR A 41 13.38 -11.33 -11.15
C TYR A 41 14.09 -10.17 -10.48
N GLU A 42 13.42 -9.03 -10.44
CA GLU A 42 13.92 -7.81 -9.82
C GLU A 42 12.96 -7.38 -8.75
N TRP A 43 13.45 -6.56 -7.81
CA TRP A 43 12.63 -6.04 -6.72
C TRP A 43 12.46 -4.54 -6.86
N SER A 44 11.28 -4.07 -6.52
CA SER A 44 11.01 -2.65 -6.40
C SER A 44 10.30 -2.39 -5.09
N SER A 45 10.21 -1.13 -4.71
CA SER A 45 9.56 -0.78 -3.45
C SER A 45 8.95 0.60 -3.50
N ALA A 46 7.96 0.79 -2.63
CA ALA A 46 7.33 2.08 -2.37
C ALA A 46 7.21 2.21 -0.86
N GLN A 47 6.99 3.43 -0.38
CA GLN A 47 6.94 3.67 1.06
C GLN A 47 5.76 4.56 1.44
N PHE A 48 5.28 4.35 2.66
CA PHE A 48 4.41 5.30 3.35
C PHE A 48 5.23 5.93 4.45
N ALA A 49 5.15 7.25 4.57
CA ALA A 49 5.93 7.99 5.56
C ALA A 49 5.00 8.69 6.53
N GLY A 50 5.48 8.90 7.75
CA GLY A 50 4.66 9.48 8.80
C GLY A 50 3.52 8.56 9.19
N VAL A 51 3.82 7.26 9.36
CA VAL A 51 2.80 6.25 9.58
C VAL A 51 2.35 6.26 11.03
N GLU A 52 1.02 6.26 11.22
CA GLU A 52 0.42 6.19 12.55
C GLU A 52 -0.25 4.86 12.81
N ALA A 53 -0.76 4.19 11.78
CA ALA A 53 -1.48 2.94 11.97
C ALA A 53 -1.38 2.09 10.71
N VAL A 54 -1.38 0.77 10.92
CA VAL A 54 -1.33 -0.21 9.84
C VAL A 54 -2.31 -1.31 10.19
N ARG A 55 -3.05 -1.77 9.18
CA ARG A 55 -3.91 -2.93 9.32
C ARG A 55 -3.76 -3.78 8.07
N PHE A 56 -3.49 -5.06 8.26
CA PHE A 56 -3.47 -6.00 7.14
C PHE A 56 -4.58 -7.01 7.33
N THR A 57 -5.40 -7.18 6.30
CA THR A 57 -6.50 -8.15 6.31
C THR A 57 -6.20 -9.22 5.27
N ALA A 58 -6.08 -10.46 5.72
CA ALA A 58 -5.80 -11.56 4.81
C ALA A 58 -6.93 -11.72 3.79
N HIS A 59 -6.58 -12.26 2.62
CA HIS A 59 -7.49 -12.38 1.49
C HIS A 59 -8.86 -12.94 1.87
N ASP A 60 -8.89 -14.04 2.62
CA ASP A 60 -10.16 -14.70 2.93
C ASP A 60 -11.05 -13.91 3.87
N SER A 61 -10.51 -12.89 4.51
CA SER A 61 -11.26 -12.06 5.46
C SER A 61 -11.59 -10.69 4.92
N CYS A 62 -11.27 -10.42 3.66
CA CYS A 62 -11.51 -9.10 3.08
C CYS A 62 -12.98 -8.90 2.73
N THR A 63 -13.47 -7.68 2.94
CA THR A 63 -14.78 -7.28 2.46
C THR A 63 -14.70 -6.88 0.98
N PRO A 64 -15.84 -6.78 0.28
CA PRO A 64 -15.80 -6.30 -1.11
C PRO A 64 -15.12 -4.96 -1.27
N GLU A 65 -15.31 -4.05 -0.32
CA GLU A 65 -14.66 -2.74 -0.37
C GLU A 65 -13.14 -2.86 -0.28
N GLN A 66 -12.65 -3.80 0.50
CA GLN A 66 -11.22 -3.99 0.68
C GLN A 66 -10.55 -4.59 -0.56
N VAL A 67 -11.30 -5.33 -1.37
CA VAL A 67 -10.77 -5.92 -2.59
C VAL A 67 -10.78 -4.94 -3.77
N ARG A 68 -11.62 -3.90 -3.68
CA ARG A 68 -11.82 -2.99 -4.80
C ARG A 68 -10.53 -2.33 -5.31
N PRO A 69 -9.61 -1.85 -4.44
CA PRO A 69 -8.37 -1.25 -4.94
C PRO A 69 -7.33 -2.31 -5.31
N TYR A 70 -7.69 -3.18 -6.22
CA TYR A 70 -6.84 -4.27 -6.71
C TYR A 70 -5.65 -3.69 -7.44
N ASP A 71 -4.43 -3.98 -6.92
CA ASP A 71 -3.16 -3.53 -7.51
C ASP A 71 -3.06 -2.02 -7.65
N ARG A 72 -3.70 -1.29 -6.73
CA ARG A 72 -3.76 0.16 -6.80
C ARG A 72 -3.78 0.75 -5.41
N VAL A 73 -2.96 1.77 -5.17
CA VAL A 73 -3.06 2.55 -3.93
C VAL A 73 -4.13 3.61 -4.11
N VAL A 74 -5.09 3.61 -3.22
CA VAL A 74 -6.15 4.62 -3.20
C VAL A 74 -6.19 5.28 -1.84
N GLU A 75 -6.77 6.48 -1.79
CA GLU A 75 -7.06 7.14 -0.52
C GLU A 75 -8.53 6.95 -0.22
N ILE A 76 -8.84 6.53 1.00
CA ILE A 76 -10.21 6.27 1.45
C ILE A 76 -10.74 7.50 2.17
N GLN A 77 -11.86 8.03 1.68
CA GLN A 77 -12.52 9.20 2.26
C GLN A 77 -14.01 8.96 2.28
N PRO A 78 -14.70 9.16 3.41
CA PRO A 78 -14.13 9.34 4.73
C PRO A 78 -13.57 8.03 5.28
N SER A 79 -12.71 8.13 6.29
CA SER A 79 -12.06 6.96 6.87
C SER A 79 -12.52 6.79 8.31
N ASP A 80 -12.83 5.54 8.69
CA ASP A 80 -13.11 5.21 10.06
C ASP A 80 -11.85 5.09 10.92
N LEU A 81 -10.68 5.12 10.28
CA LEU A 81 -9.39 5.05 11.00
C LEU A 81 -8.81 6.42 11.31
N VAL A 82 -9.01 7.40 10.40
CA VAL A 82 -8.35 8.69 10.52
C VAL A 82 -8.99 9.62 11.57
N PRO A 83 -10.31 9.68 11.73
CA PRO A 83 -10.91 10.69 12.63
C PRO A 83 -10.35 10.66 14.05
N ASP A 84 -10.17 9.47 14.62
CA ASP A 84 -9.66 9.37 15.98
C ASP A 84 -8.21 9.84 16.08
N LEU A 85 -7.41 9.51 15.06
CA LEU A 85 -6.00 9.89 15.05
C LEU A 85 -5.83 11.39 14.85
N ARG A 86 -6.67 12.00 14.01
CA ARG A 86 -6.61 13.45 13.79
C ARG A 86 -6.92 14.22 15.04
N ALA A 87 -7.80 13.70 15.87
CA ALA A 87 -8.15 14.37 17.09
C ALA A 87 -6.99 14.43 18.07
N ALA A 88 -5.99 13.59 17.90
CA ALA A 88 -4.88 13.49 18.81
C ALA A 88 -3.74 14.45 18.47
N GLY A 89 -3.79 15.16 17.32
CA GLY A 89 -2.68 16.05 16.97
C GLY A 89 -2.95 16.80 15.67
N PRO A 90 -2.04 17.71 15.33
CA PRO A 90 -2.21 18.59 14.17
C PRO A 90 -1.77 17.97 12.84
N ARG A 91 -1.31 16.73 12.84
CA ARG A 91 -0.79 16.11 11.63
C ARG A 91 -1.91 15.88 10.62
N PHE A 92 -1.60 16.05 9.35
CA PHE A 92 -2.50 15.74 8.27
C PHE A 92 -2.31 14.27 7.90
N LEU A 93 -3.29 13.45 8.20
CA LEU A 93 -3.22 12.01 7.99
C LEU A 93 -4.21 11.59 6.93
N GLN A 94 -3.79 10.63 6.11
CA GLN A 94 -4.61 10.06 5.06
C GLN A 94 -4.69 8.55 5.26
N HIS A 95 -5.81 7.98 4.84
CA HIS A 95 -5.99 6.53 4.90
C HIS A 95 -5.76 5.97 3.49
N PHE A 96 -4.68 5.24 3.33
CA PHE A 96 -4.33 4.59 2.07
C PHE A 96 -4.72 3.12 2.12
N ARG A 97 -5.08 2.57 0.96
CA ARG A 97 -5.45 1.15 0.86
C ARG A 97 -4.97 0.59 -0.45
N ILE A 98 -4.47 -0.65 -0.41
CA ILE A 98 -4.13 -1.43 -1.60
C ILE A 98 -4.48 -2.88 -1.35
N TYR A 99 -5.01 -3.56 -2.38
CA TYR A 99 -5.28 -4.98 -2.31
C TYR A 99 -4.35 -5.73 -3.25
N PHE A 100 -3.70 -6.78 -2.72
CA PHE A 100 -2.82 -7.65 -3.51
C PHE A 100 -3.51 -8.98 -3.77
N ASP A 101 -3.39 -9.48 -5.00
CA ASP A 101 -4.05 -10.71 -5.42
C ASP A 101 -3.74 -11.86 -4.46
N GLU A 102 -4.77 -12.48 -3.91
CA GLU A 102 -4.70 -13.63 -3.01
C GLU A 102 -3.89 -13.41 -1.73
N ALA A 103 -3.31 -12.25 -1.54
CA ALA A 103 -2.59 -11.96 -0.31
C ALA A 103 -3.47 -11.23 0.69
N GLY A 104 -4.06 -10.13 0.28
CA GLY A 104 -4.93 -9.41 1.17
C GLY A 104 -4.88 -7.90 0.96
N CYS A 105 -5.52 -7.21 1.89
CA CYS A 105 -5.68 -5.77 1.86
C CYS A 105 -4.80 -5.11 2.92
N LEU A 106 -4.04 -4.11 2.50
CA LEU A 106 -3.23 -3.31 3.41
C LEU A 106 -3.87 -1.95 3.56
N ASP A 107 -4.13 -1.55 4.79
CA ASP A 107 -4.59 -0.21 5.13
C ASP A 107 -3.49 0.48 5.92
N VAL A 108 -3.10 1.68 5.52
CA VAL A 108 -2.06 2.46 6.17
C VAL A 108 -2.58 3.87 6.41
N VAL A 109 -2.49 4.33 7.65
CA VAL A 109 -2.76 5.73 7.97
C VAL A 109 -1.43 6.43 8.09
N ALA A 110 -1.17 7.39 7.22
CA ALA A 110 0.13 8.01 7.09
C ALA A 110 0.01 9.43 6.56
N GLU A 111 1.12 10.17 6.64
CA GLU A 111 1.15 11.53 6.11
C GLU A 111 1.29 11.55 4.60
N GLU A 112 2.00 10.59 4.03
CA GLU A 112 2.20 10.59 2.58
C GLU A 112 2.57 9.21 2.07
N PHE A 113 2.33 9.03 0.78
CA PHE A 113 2.76 7.85 0.05
C PHE A 113 3.87 8.28 -0.93
N LEU A 114 4.96 7.49 -0.94
CA LEU A 114 6.12 7.77 -1.78
C LEU A 114 6.26 6.64 -2.79
N PRO A 115 5.92 6.88 -4.06
CA PRO A 115 6.06 5.85 -5.09
C PRO A 115 7.53 5.51 -5.32
N PRO A 116 7.81 4.42 -6.05
CA PRO A 116 9.19 4.07 -6.36
C PRO A 116 9.87 5.21 -7.10
N ARG A 117 11.16 5.37 -6.85
CA ARG A 117 11.93 6.31 -7.64
C ARG A 117 11.91 5.87 -9.08
N ALA A 118 11.86 6.84 -9.97
CA ALA A 118 12.03 6.54 -11.38
C ALA A 118 13.37 5.87 -11.59
N ALA A 119 13.41 4.94 -12.54
CA ALA A 119 14.67 4.28 -12.84
C ALA A 119 15.70 5.33 -13.25
N ARG A 120 16.93 5.08 -12.86
CA ARG A 120 18.00 5.97 -13.27
C ARG A 120 18.19 5.86 -14.76
N GLU A 121 18.08 6.92 -15.37
CA GLU A 121 18.20 6.95 -16.83
C GLU A 121 19.45 7.65 -17.22
#